data_6e89e5cb769e0733ea7b972ce8d4e91a
#
_entry.id   6e89e5cb769e0733ea7b972ce8d4e91a
#
_cell.length_a   1.000
_cell.length_b   1.000
_cell.length_c   1.000
_cell.angle_alpha   90.00
_cell.angle_beta   90.00
_cell.angle_gamma   90.00
#
_symmetry.space_group_name_H-M   'P 1'
#
loop_
_entity.id
_entity.type
_entity.pdbx_description
1 polymer ?
#
loop_
_entity_poly.entity_id
_entity_poly.type
_entity_poly.pdbx_seq_one_letter_code
_entity_poly.pdbx_strand_id
1 'polypeptide(L)'
;MTALRPATLGDVPWIMAQERRPEFAAYIHRSSEAQHRQRMVDPDRVYLIAEDERGGRTGFALLAGRQASENGVELARMAVTEPGQGLGATLLEALLDWITVELAPARIWLDVFEDNERARRAYRRAGFVETERLPDPVERLDGTAAHLVLMDYRP
;
A
#
# COMPACT_ATOMS: atom_id res chain seq x y z
N MET A 1 14.48 4.74 11.98
CA MET A 1 14.11 5.66 10.89
C MET A 1 13.90 4.85 9.62
N THR A 2 12.85 5.12 8.88
CA THR A 2 12.52 4.40 7.65
C THR A 2 12.93 5.25 6.45
N ALA A 3 13.79 4.71 5.60
CA ALA A 3 14.13 5.32 4.33
C ALA A 3 13.32 4.67 3.20
N LEU A 4 12.88 5.46 2.24
CA LEU A 4 12.18 4.98 1.06
C LEU A 4 13.10 5.12 -0.16
N ARG A 5 13.10 4.10 -1.00
CA ARG A 5 13.74 4.14 -2.31
C ARG A 5 12.85 3.53 -3.37
N PRO A 6 12.99 3.93 -4.64
CA PRO A 6 12.32 3.23 -5.74
C PRO A 6 12.72 1.76 -5.78
N ALA A 7 11.75 0.90 -6.03
CA ALA A 7 12.03 -0.52 -6.25
C ALA A 7 12.69 -0.74 -7.61
N THR A 8 13.48 -1.79 -7.70
CA THR A 8 14.10 -2.25 -8.94
C THR A 8 13.55 -3.62 -9.33
N LEU A 9 13.83 -4.08 -10.54
CA LEU A 9 13.44 -5.43 -10.96
C LEU A 9 14.01 -6.51 -10.02
N GLY A 10 15.16 -6.25 -9.41
CA GLY A 10 15.75 -7.16 -8.42
C GLY A 10 14.95 -7.29 -7.13
N ASP A 11 14.05 -6.36 -6.84
CA ASP A 11 13.18 -6.43 -5.66
C ASP A 11 11.91 -7.28 -5.89
N VAL A 12 11.58 -7.61 -7.14
CA VAL A 12 10.33 -8.32 -7.46
C VAL A 12 10.19 -9.66 -6.73
N PRO A 13 11.21 -10.54 -6.68
CA PRO A 13 11.09 -11.78 -5.92
C PRO A 13 10.80 -11.55 -4.45
N TRP A 14 11.40 -10.54 -3.85
CA TRP A 14 11.17 -10.21 -2.44
C TRP A 14 9.75 -9.68 -2.22
N ILE A 15 9.26 -8.79 -3.10
CA ILE A 15 7.89 -8.27 -3.04
C ILE A 15 6.89 -9.42 -3.13
N MET A 16 7.10 -10.33 -4.08
CA MET A 16 6.23 -11.51 -4.25
C MET A 16 6.23 -12.40 -3.01
N ALA A 17 7.39 -12.60 -2.39
CA ALA A 17 7.49 -13.37 -1.16
C ALA A 17 6.70 -12.73 -0.02
N GLN A 18 6.71 -11.40 0.10
CA GLN A 18 5.90 -10.70 1.09
C GLN A 18 4.40 -10.87 0.83
N GLU A 19 3.96 -10.70 -0.41
CA GLU A 19 2.55 -10.85 -0.77
C GLU A 19 1.99 -12.25 -0.49
N ARG A 20 2.83 -13.26 -0.57
CA ARG A 20 2.44 -14.67 -0.44
C ARG A 20 2.49 -15.21 0.98
N ARG A 21 2.79 -14.36 1.93
CA ARG A 21 2.76 -14.77 3.34
C ARG A 21 1.33 -15.13 3.75
N PRO A 22 1.12 -16.27 4.45
CA PRO A 22 -0.23 -16.73 4.80
C PRO A 22 -1.05 -15.71 5.58
N GLU A 23 -0.42 -14.93 6.45
CA GLU A 23 -1.11 -13.91 7.25
C GLU A 23 -1.71 -12.77 6.43
N PHE A 24 -1.31 -12.62 5.16
CA PHE A 24 -1.83 -11.59 4.26
C PHE A 24 -2.90 -12.10 3.28
N ALA A 25 -3.23 -13.40 3.31
CA ALA A 25 -4.12 -14.00 2.31
C ALA A 25 -5.51 -13.34 2.24
N ALA A 26 -6.03 -12.85 3.36
CA ALA A 26 -7.33 -12.19 3.41
C ALA A 26 -7.29 -10.73 2.93
N TYR A 27 -6.13 -10.06 2.97
CA TYR A 27 -6.08 -8.61 2.84
C TYR A 27 -5.16 -8.10 1.74
N ILE A 28 -4.19 -8.88 1.28
CA ILE A 28 -3.22 -8.46 0.27
C ILE A 28 -3.36 -9.32 -0.97
N HIS A 29 -3.57 -8.65 -2.10
CA HIS A 29 -3.66 -9.31 -3.40
C HIS A 29 -2.28 -9.80 -3.85
N ARG A 30 -2.27 -11.00 -4.45
CA ARG A 30 -1.05 -11.60 -5.00
C ARG A 30 -0.99 -11.34 -6.50
N SER A 31 0.16 -10.84 -6.95
CA SER A 31 0.41 -10.61 -8.37
C SER A 31 1.51 -11.53 -8.87
N SER A 32 1.47 -11.85 -10.16
CA SER A 32 2.53 -12.63 -10.82
C SER A 32 3.77 -11.76 -11.04
N GLU A 33 4.91 -12.42 -11.30
CA GLU A 33 6.13 -11.71 -11.68
C GLU A 33 5.91 -10.82 -12.90
N ALA A 34 5.22 -11.33 -13.92
CA ALA A 34 4.92 -10.57 -15.13
C ALA A 34 4.08 -9.31 -14.83
N GLN A 35 3.09 -9.42 -13.95
CA GLN A 35 2.27 -8.28 -13.54
C GLN A 35 3.10 -7.23 -12.79
N HIS A 36 3.99 -7.64 -11.88
CA HIS A 36 4.87 -6.71 -11.20
C HIS A 36 5.84 -6.02 -12.15
N ARG A 37 6.45 -6.76 -13.06
CA ARG A 37 7.36 -6.19 -14.07
C ARG A 37 6.66 -5.18 -14.95
N GLN A 38 5.44 -5.48 -15.38
CA GLN A 38 4.63 -4.59 -16.20
C GLN A 38 4.31 -3.29 -15.46
N ARG A 39 3.96 -3.38 -14.17
CA ARG A 39 3.67 -2.20 -13.35
C ARG A 39 4.92 -1.36 -13.09
N MET A 40 6.08 -1.97 -12.98
CA MET A 40 7.33 -1.23 -12.73
C MET A 40 7.77 -0.35 -13.89
N VAL A 41 7.35 -0.68 -15.11
CA VAL A 41 7.61 0.16 -16.29
C VAL A 41 6.43 1.08 -16.64
N ASP A 42 5.32 0.97 -15.93
CA ASP A 42 4.17 1.85 -16.08
C ASP A 42 4.48 3.19 -15.39
N PRO A 43 4.52 4.31 -16.15
CA PRO A 43 4.84 5.62 -15.57
C PRO A 43 3.78 6.14 -14.59
N ASP A 44 2.56 5.55 -14.59
CA ASP A 44 1.50 5.89 -13.63
C ASP A 44 1.67 5.21 -12.28
N ARG A 45 2.55 4.23 -12.16
CA ARG A 45 2.77 3.44 -10.96
C ARG A 45 4.10 3.78 -10.31
N VAL A 46 4.14 3.65 -8.99
CA VAL A 46 5.37 3.83 -8.21
C VAL A 46 5.47 2.66 -7.23
N TYR A 47 6.57 1.93 -7.30
CA TYR A 47 6.94 0.96 -6.26
C TYR A 47 8.02 1.56 -5.38
N LEU A 48 7.81 1.52 -4.08
CA LEU A 48 8.77 1.99 -3.09
C LEU A 48 9.13 0.86 -2.14
N ILE A 49 10.41 0.76 -1.82
CA ILE A 49 10.94 -0.16 -0.80
C ILE A 49 11.29 0.67 0.43
N ALA A 50 10.85 0.19 1.58
CA ALA A 50 11.26 0.73 2.88
C ALA A 50 12.46 -0.04 3.40
N GLU A 51 13.46 0.69 3.88
CA GLU A 51 14.69 0.11 4.41
C GLU A 51 14.95 0.63 5.81
N ASP A 52 15.57 -0.23 6.65
CA ASP A 52 16.07 0.17 7.95
C ASP A 52 17.47 0.82 7.82
N GLU A 53 18.06 1.21 8.94
CA GLU A 53 19.37 1.85 8.98
C GLU A 53 20.51 1.00 8.42
N ARG A 54 20.31 -0.33 8.37
CA ARG A 54 21.30 -1.28 7.85
C ARG A 54 21.07 -1.62 6.38
N GLY A 55 20.08 -0.98 5.74
CA GLY A 55 19.71 -1.26 4.37
C GLY A 55 18.86 -2.52 4.20
N GLY A 56 18.37 -3.11 5.28
CA GLY A 56 17.45 -4.25 5.24
C GLY A 56 16.05 -3.82 4.83
N ARG A 57 15.41 -4.58 3.95
CA ARG A 57 14.05 -4.30 3.50
C ARG A 57 13.06 -4.60 4.61
N THR A 58 12.24 -3.62 4.98
CA THR A 58 11.23 -3.73 6.04
C THR A 58 9.80 -3.64 5.54
N GLY A 59 9.60 -3.20 4.30
CA GLY A 59 8.28 -3.09 3.71
C GLY A 59 8.33 -2.63 2.27
N PHE A 60 7.18 -2.62 1.63
CA PHE A 60 7.02 -2.05 0.30
C PHE A 60 5.66 -1.38 0.16
N ALA A 61 5.55 -0.52 -0.84
CA ALA A 61 4.29 0.11 -1.22
C ALA A 61 4.16 0.20 -2.74
N LEU A 62 2.92 0.11 -3.21
CA LEU A 62 2.55 0.36 -4.60
C LEU A 62 1.58 1.53 -4.63
N LEU A 63 1.96 2.57 -5.39
CA LEU A 63 1.12 3.74 -5.62
C LEU A 63 0.61 3.74 -7.05
N ALA A 64 -0.56 4.29 -7.27
CA ALA A 64 -1.13 4.50 -8.60
C ALA A 64 -1.62 5.95 -8.74
N GLY A 65 -1.70 6.44 -9.97
CA GLY A 65 -2.15 7.81 -10.25
C GLY A 65 -1.05 8.86 -10.32
N ARG A 66 0.20 8.44 -10.49
CA ARG A 66 1.34 9.36 -10.55
C ARG A 66 1.24 10.37 -11.69
N GLN A 67 0.81 9.94 -12.89
CA GLN A 67 0.78 10.79 -14.07
C GLN A 67 -0.31 11.86 -14.01
N ALA A 68 -1.38 11.59 -13.29
CA ALA A 68 -2.52 12.49 -13.13
C ALA A 68 -2.80 12.71 -11.64
N SER A 69 -1.77 13.13 -10.91
CA SER A 69 -1.85 13.29 -9.44
C SER A 69 -2.89 14.32 -9.02
N GLU A 70 -3.29 15.24 -9.90
CA GLU A 70 -4.40 16.15 -9.65
C GLU A 70 -5.75 15.43 -9.48
N ASN A 71 -5.89 14.21 -9.99
CA ASN A 71 -7.09 13.37 -9.83
C ASN A 71 -7.02 12.47 -8.60
N GLY A 72 -5.88 12.48 -7.91
CA GLY A 72 -5.65 11.68 -6.73
C GLY A 72 -4.63 10.58 -6.92
N VAL A 73 -3.88 10.31 -5.86
CA VAL A 73 -2.92 9.21 -5.78
C VAL A 73 -3.50 8.14 -4.88
N GLU A 74 -3.54 6.92 -5.37
CA GLU A 74 -4.00 5.76 -4.61
C GLU A 74 -2.81 5.07 -3.94
N LEU A 75 -2.92 4.82 -2.62
CA LEU A 75 -2.07 3.86 -1.93
C LEU A 75 -2.66 2.48 -2.19
N ALA A 76 -2.23 1.85 -3.29
CA ALA A 76 -2.84 0.62 -3.80
C ALA A 76 -2.45 -0.62 -3.00
N ARG A 77 -1.24 -0.65 -2.46
CA ARG A 77 -0.77 -1.78 -1.66
C ARG A 77 0.34 -1.36 -0.72
N MET A 78 0.32 -1.88 0.50
CA MET A 78 1.35 -1.66 1.50
C MET A 78 1.49 -2.91 2.36
N ALA A 79 2.72 -3.34 2.59
CA ALA A 79 3.00 -4.46 3.48
C ALA A 79 4.33 -4.25 4.20
N VAL A 80 4.42 -4.74 5.43
CA VAL A 80 5.63 -4.72 6.24
C VAL A 80 6.04 -6.13 6.63
N THR A 81 7.35 -6.34 6.83
CA THR A 81 7.90 -7.66 7.15
C THR A 81 7.44 -8.18 8.50
N GLU A 82 7.22 -7.30 9.46
CA GLU A 82 6.85 -7.66 10.84
C GLU A 82 5.61 -6.88 11.28
N PRO A 83 4.39 -7.34 10.91
CA PRO A 83 3.17 -6.70 11.38
C PRO A 83 3.09 -6.70 12.91
N GLY A 84 2.56 -5.61 13.48
CA GLY A 84 2.41 -5.51 14.92
C GLY A 84 3.60 -4.93 15.68
N GLN A 85 4.66 -4.57 14.99
CA GLN A 85 5.87 -3.98 15.58
C GLN A 85 6.00 -2.47 15.33
N GLY A 86 4.93 -1.82 14.87
CA GLY A 86 4.94 -0.39 14.57
C GLY A 86 5.52 -0.04 13.20
N LEU A 87 6.03 -1.00 12.44
CA LEU A 87 6.60 -0.74 11.11
C LEU A 87 5.55 -0.21 10.13
N GLY A 88 4.31 -0.68 10.23
CA GLY A 88 3.22 -0.22 9.37
C GLY A 88 2.94 1.27 9.54
N ALA A 89 2.86 1.74 10.77
CA ALA A 89 2.64 3.16 11.07
C ALA A 89 3.81 4.01 10.59
N THR A 90 5.04 3.55 10.82
CA THR A 90 6.27 4.24 10.38
C THR A 90 6.33 4.31 8.84
N LEU A 91 6.03 3.21 8.16
CA LEU A 91 5.98 3.18 6.70
C LEU A 91 4.91 4.13 6.16
N LEU A 92 3.72 4.10 6.73
CA LEU A 92 2.60 4.94 6.31
C LEU A 92 2.95 6.42 6.44
N GLU A 93 3.54 6.83 7.56
CA GLU A 93 3.99 8.20 7.76
C GLU A 93 5.02 8.63 6.70
N ALA A 94 6.02 7.78 6.45
CA ALA A 94 7.04 8.05 5.44
C ALA A 94 6.43 8.14 4.03
N LEU A 95 5.46 7.28 3.72
CA LEU A 95 4.76 7.30 2.42
C LEU A 95 3.95 8.59 2.23
N LEU A 96 3.22 9.02 3.24
CA LEU A 96 2.41 10.25 3.16
C LEU A 96 3.30 11.47 2.94
N ASP A 97 4.43 11.54 3.62
CA ASP A 97 5.41 12.60 3.43
C ASP A 97 5.99 12.55 2.00
N TRP A 98 6.39 11.38 1.55
CA TRP A 98 6.93 11.19 0.22
C TRP A 98 5.94 11.58 -0.89
N ILE A 99 4.70 11.12 -0.78
CA ILE A 99 3.64 11.44 -1.74
C ILE A 99 3.39 12.95 -1.78
N THR A 100 3.31 13.58 -0.63
CA THR A 100 3.05 15.01 -0.53
C THR A 100 4.17 15.84 -1.17
N VAL A 101 5.42 15.48 -0.92
CA VAL A 101 6.58 16.21 -1.43
C VAL A 101 6.82 15.92 -2.92
N GLU A 102 6.80 14.65 -3.31
CA GLU A 102 7.22 14.24 -4.65
C GLU A 102 6.10 14.33 -5.70
N LEU A 103 4.86 14.11 -5.31
CA LEU A 103 3.73 14.08 -6.23
C LEU A 103 2.76 15.25 -6.06
N ALA A 104 2.72 15.86 -4.87
CA ALA A 104 1.84 16.98 -4.52
C ALA A 104 0.40 16.79 -5.04
N PRO A 105 -0.28 15.67 -4.75
CA PRO A 105 -1.58 15.39 -5.32
C PRO A 105 -2.69 16.23 -4.68
N ALA A 106 -3.81 16.38 -5.41
CA ALA A 106 -5.02 16.99 -4.85
C ALA A 106 -5.70 16.06 -3.84
N ARG A 107 -5.46 14.75 -3.93
CA ARG A 107 -6.09 13.74 -3.10
C ARG A 107 -5.19 12.55 -2.91
N ILE A 108 -5.14 12.01 -1.69
CA ILE A 108 -4.53 10.69 -1.40
C ILE A 108 -5.66 9.81 -0.89
N TRP A 109 -5.83 8.64 -1.46
CA TRP A 109 -6.91 7.74 -1.10
C TRP A 109 -6.47 6.28 -1.14
N LEU A 110 -7.27 5.44 -0.51
CA LEU A 110 -7.08 3.99 -0.51
C LEU A 110 -8.43 3.29 -0.38
N ASP A 111 -8.45 2.01 -0.70
CA ASP A 111 -9.50 1.13 -0.25
C ASP A 111 -8.94 0.13 0.76
N VAL A 112 -9.82 -0.38 1.62
CA VAL A 112 -9.48 -1.36 2.65
C VAL A 112 -10.70 -2.22 2.89
N PHE A 113 -10.49 -3.52 3.16
CA PHE A 113 -11.58 -4.39 3.53
C PHE A 113 -12.19 -3.94 4.86
N GLU A 114 -13.52 -3.92 4.90
CA GLU A 114 -14.28 -3.45 6.06
C GLU A 114 -13.91 -4.19 7.36
N ASP A 115 -13.61 -5.49 7.25
CA ASP A 115 -13.23 -6.31 8.39
C ASP A 115 -11.73 -6.26 8.74
N ASN A 116 -10.94 -5.52 7.98
CA ASN A 116 -9.54 -5.28 8.31
C ASN A 116 -9.40 -4.14 9.32
N GLU A 117 -9.84 -4.40 10.54
CA GLU A 117 -9.92 -3.39 11.59
C GLU A 117 -8.58 -2.80 11.98
N ARG A 118 -7.54 -3.62 11.96
CA ARG A 118 -6.18 -3.19 12.29
C ARG A 118 -5.68 -2.13 11.31
N ALA A 119 -5.84 -2.37 10.00
CA ALA A 119 -5.46 -1.41 8.97
C ALA A 119 -6.32 -0.15 9.05
N ARG A 120 -7.63 -0.30 9.20
CA ARG A 120 -8.55 0.83 9.31
C ARG A 120 -8.16 1.76 10.47
N ARG A 121 -7.84 1.19 11.63
CA ARG A 121 -7.39 1.99 12.78
C ARG A 121 -6.08 2.71 12.50
N ALA A 122 -5.12 2.03 11.87
CA ALA A 122 -3.85 2.63 11.52
C ALA A 122 -4.03 3.80 10.54
N TYR A 123 -4.89 3.63 9.55
CA TYR A 123 -5.18 4.69 8.59
C TYR A 123 -5.88 5.89 9.26
N ARG A 124 -6.85 5.64 10.13
CA ARG A 124 -7.50 6.74 10.89
C ARG A 124 -6.51 7.53 11.72
N ARG A 125 -5.61 6.84 12.43
CA ARG A 125 -4.56 7.50 13.22
C ARG A 125 -3.63 8.36 12.38
N ALA A 126 -3.39 7.96 11.14
CA ALA A 126 -2.55 8.71 10.22
C ALA A 126 -3.25 9.91 9.60
N GLY A 127 -4.58 10.00 9.70
CA GLY A 127 -5.35 11.12 9.17
C GLY A 127 -6.31 10.78 8.05
N PHE A 128 -6.54 9.49 7.77
CA PHE A 128 -7.56 9.07 6.81
C PHE A 128 -8.94 9.06 7.45
N VAL A 129 -9.95 9.40 6.65
CA VAL A 129 -11.37 9.30 7.02
C VAL A 129 -12.10 8.41 6.02
N GLU A 130 -13.05 7.63 6.52
CA GLU A 130 -13.89 6.80 5.66
C GLU A 130 -14.89 7.68 4.90
N THR A 131 -14.97 7.48 3.59
CA THR A 131 -15.83 8.29 2.72
C THR A 131 -16.95 7.49 2.10
N GLU A 132 -16.75 6.19 1.83
CA GLU A 132 -17.74 5.37 1.14
C GLU A 132 -17.52 3.89 1.45
N ARG A 133 -18.62 3.14 1.57
CA ARG A 133 -18.61 1.70 1.59
C ARG A 133 -19.09 1.20 0.23
N LEU A 134 -18.27 0.43 -0.48
CA LEU A 134 -18.64 -0.07 -1.80
C LEU A 134 -19.72 -1.15 -1.67
N PRO A 135 -20.76 -1.12 -2.55
CA PRO A 135 -21.93 -1.98 -2.37
C PRO A 135 -21.68 -3.44 -2.68
N ASP A 136 -20.73 -3.77 -3.57
CA ASP A 136 -20.50 -5.12 -4.01
C ASP A 136 -19.36 -5.76 -3.22
N PRO A 137 -19.56 -6.96 -2.62
CA PRO A 137 -18.48 -7.65 -1.94
C PRO A 137 -17.44 -8.16 -2.92
N VAL A 138 -16.19 -8.21 -2.47
CA VAL A 138 -15.05 -8.69 -3.26
C VAL A 138 -14.61 -10.04 -2.70
N GLU A 139 -14.44 -11.02 -3.57
CA GLU A 139 -13.91 -12.33 -3.20
C GLU A 139 -12.42 -12.25 -2.94
N ARG A 140 -11.98 -12.90 -1.87
CA ARG A 140 -10.58 -12.92 -1.42
C ARG A 140 -9.93 -14.28 -1.66
N LEU A 141 -8.59 -14.31 -1.61
CA LEU A 141 -7.84 -15.53 -1.84
C LEU A 141 -8.15 -16.66 -0.85
N ASP A 142 -8.57 -16.33 0.36
CA ASP A 142 -8.93 -17.32 1.38
C ASP A 142 -10.35 -17.90 1.19
N GLY A 143 -11.05 -17.52 0.10
CA GLY A 143 -12.40 -17.98 -0.21
C GLY A 143 -13.52 -17.20 0.47
N THR A 144 -13.19 -16.23 1.30
CA THR A 144 -14.17 -15.34 1.92
C THR A 144 -14.50 -14.17 1.00
N ALA A 145 -15.57 -13.44 1.28
CA ALA A 145 -15.91 -12.21 0.59
C ALA A 145 -16.14 -11.10 1.63
N ALA A 146 -15.76 -9.88 1.29
CA ALA A 146 -15.96 -8.73 2.16
C ALA A 146 -16.11 -7.46 1.33
N HIS A 147 -16.74 -6.45 1.93
CA HIS A 147 -16.88 -5.14 1.31
C HIS A 147 -15.60 -4.32 1.46
N LEU A 148 -15.34 -3.48 0.47
CA LEU A 148 -14.30 -2.47 0.55
C LEU A 148 -14.87 -1.15 1.06
N VAL A 149 -14.07 -0.43 1.82
CA VAL A 149 -14.33 0.93 2.29
C VAL A 149 -13.28 1.84 1.68
N LEU A 150 -13.71 2.96 1.11
CA LEU A 150 -12.81 4.00 0.62
C LEU A 150 -12.45 4.94 1.76
N MET A 151 -11.19 5.36 1.81
CA MET A 151 -10.69 6.31 2.79
C MET A 151 -9.88 7.39 2.09
N ASP A 152 -10.06 8.62 2.51
CA ASP A 152 -9.32 9.79 2.02
C ASP A 152 -8.44 10.37 3.12
N TYR A 153 -7.23 10.76 2.75
CA TYR A 153 -6.32 11.43 3.66
C TYR A 153 -6.74 12.87 3.87
N ARG A 154 -7.12 13.19 5.10
CA ARG A 154 -7.60 14.51 5.55
C ARG A 154 -7.02 14.80 6.93
N PRO A 155 -5.73 15.08 7.02
CA PRO A 155 -5.07 15.34 8.30
C PRO A 155 -5.55 16.61 8.99
#